data_3d4c9f43f8d921e0443d903d1ccd526e
#
_entry.id   3d4c9f43f8d921e0443d903d1ccd526e
#
_cell.length_a   1.000
_cell.length_b   1.000
_cell.length_c   1.000
_cell.angle_alpha   90.00
_cell.angle_beta   90.00
_cell.angle_gamma   90.00
#
_symmetry.space_group_name_H-M   'P 1'
#
loop_
_entity.id
_entity.type
_entity.pdbx_description
1 polymer ?
#
loop_
_entity_poly.entity_id
_entity_poly.type
_entity_poly.pdbx_seq_one_letter_code
_entity_poly.pdbx_strand_id
1 'polypeptide(L)'
;MLTEKQQDLTQKGSELAKKIAAFKENPSPKTSLSEILSDMDILLDSRIWVLDANRQPLGFSLGTHNAAPRGGGMGQGRGGGMGSGMSSGRGGGMGPGVGGGNPLMQGALRSLTSELDAVYRGELWSKVIVHPVYEERMVVVGVPIILSNGKVDGAVVINSPVAAVNDFLRHIYWFIGLGALAGLLLSFVVVQLLTRSLVRPLRAMQSTTGAMAKGDYSARVRVDSNDEIGRLGGSINQLAEDLGQFMLEAAKTEKLRRDFIANVSHELRTPLTIIRGYSEAIVDGTVVDQAQIDSFLHMVRDEAVRLERLIKSLLEMSKLQTAESGHSFTSVRLTEVIQHVQQMMLPLAEAKQIQLQAEISPDLPTVLGDRDRLVQLLLILADNAVKYTPAGGTVRLSLQQTKTGALRCSIQDTGIGIPAEDLPYIWERFYKVDKSHRQDESGAGLGLAIARQIIDLHKATVNVASEPGAGTLIELEFRTENA
;
A
#
# COMPACT_ATOMS: atom_id res chain seq x y z
N MET A 1 -18.66 -56.49 -0.80
CA MET A 1 -18.04 -56.66 -2.12
C MET A 1 -17.46 -58.05 -2.36
N LEU A 2 -16.48 -58.59 -1.60
CA LEU A 2 -15.98 -59.95 -1.80
C LEU A 2 -17.03 -61.03 -1.49
N THR A 3 -17.77 -60.86 -0.40
CA THR A 3 -18.87 -61.75 0.02
C THR A 3 -20.02 -61.75 -1.01
N GLU A 4 -20.31 -60.56 -1.54
CA GLU A 4 -21.34 -60.36 -2.56
C GLU A 4 -20.94 -61.04 -3.89
N LYS A 5 -19.68 -60.89 -4.29
CA LYS A 5 -19.12 -61.59 -5.46
C LYS A 5 -19.13 -63.11 -5.28
N GLN A 6 -18.84 -63.60 -4.06
CA GLN A 6 -18.94 -65.04 -3.76
C GLN A 6 -20.40 -65.57 -3.88
N GLN A 7 -21.37 -64.80 -3.37
CA GLN A 7 -22.81 -65.15 -3.48
C GLN A 7 -23.28 -65.17 -4.97
N ASP A 8 -22.93 -64.12 -5.73
CA ASP A 8 -23.27 -64.03 -7.13
C ASP A 8 -22.69 -65.21 -7.95
N LEU A 9 -21.38 -65.51 -7.73
CA LEU A 9 -20.73 -66.64 -8.38
C LEU A 9 -21.33 -68.00 -7.96
N THR A 10 -21.74 -68.15 -6.72
CA THR A 10 -22.39 -69.36 -6.22
C THR A 10 -23.76 -69.55 -6.84
N GLN A 11 -24.56 -68.50 -6.95
CA GLN A 11 -25.84 -68.53 -7.59
C GLN A 11 -25.74 -68.92 -9.07
N LYS A 12 -24.89 -68.24 -9.82
CA LYS A 12 -24.67 -68.48 -11.25
C LYS A 12 -24.05 -69.86 -11.49
N GLY A 13 -23.17 -70.29 -10.62
CA GLY A 13 -22.58 -71.65 -10.65
C GLY A 13 -23.67 -72.74 -10.44
N SER A 14 -24.62 -72.47 -9.56
CA SER A 14 -25.75 -73.39 -9.33
C SER A 14 -26.69 -73.47 -10.55
N GLU A 15 -26.95 -72.38 -11.22
CA GLU A 15 -27.68 -72.36 -12.45
C GLU A 15 -26.98 -73.13 -13.58
N LEU A 16 -25.65 -72.94 -13.71
CA LEU A 16 -24.83 -73.70 -14.68
C LEU A 16 -24.82 -75.16 -14.38
N ALA A 17 -24.64 -75.56 -13.09
CA ALA A 17 -24.69 -76.96 -12.68
C ALA A 17 -26.03 -77.64 -13.01
N LYS A 18 -27.16 -76.93 -12.81
CA LYS A 18 -28.48 -77.43 -13.23
C LYS A 18 -28.60 -77.59 -14.74
N LYS A 19 -28.11 -76.65 -15.53
CA LYS A 19 -28.10 -76.79 -17.01
C LYS A 19 -27.25 -77.97 -17.49
N ILE A 20 -26.10 -78.17 -16.86
CA ILE A 20 -25.23 -79.33 -17.17
C ILE A 20 -25.84 -80.65 -16.77
N ALA A 21 -26.54 -80.70 -15.60
CA ALA A 21 -27.26 -81.88 -15.16
C ALA A 21 -28.36 -82.24 -16.16
N ALA A 22 -29.17 -81.28 -16.57
CA ALA A 22 -30.25 -81.48 -17.57
C ALA A 22 -29.67 -81.96 -18.94
N PHE A 23 -28.55 -81.38 -19.37
CA PHE A 23 -27.86 -81.81 -20.57
C PHE A 23 -27.35 -83.26 -20.48
N LYS A 24 -26.83 -83.68 -19.33
CA LYS A 24 -26.37 -85.08 -19.12
C LYS A 24 -27.50 -86.10 -19.11
N GLU A 25 -28.69 -85.70 -18.63
CA GLU A 25 -29.84 -86.58 -18.56
C GLU A 25 -30.59 -86.70 -19.93
N ASN A 26 -30.62 -85.62 -20.68
CA ASN A 26 -31.24 -85.57 -22.01
C ASN A 26 -30.33 -84.88 -23.02
N PRO A 27 -29.33 -85.58 -23.61
CA PRO A 27 -28.44 -85.01 -24.57
C PRO A 27 -29.19 -84.59 -25.88
N SER A 28 -29.26 -83.30 -26.13
CA SER A 28 -29.83 -82.78 -27.34
C SER A 28 -28.77 -82.72 -28.44
N PRO A 29 -29.07 -83.18 -29.66
CA PRO A 29 -28.07 -83.14 -30.77
C PRO A 29 -27.74 -81.72 -31.20
N LYS A 30 -28.41 -80.72 -30.73
CA LYS A 30 -28.21 -79.32 -31.08
C LYS A 30 -27.40 -78.52 -30.07
N THR A 31 -27.07 -79.02 -28.84
CA THR A 31 -26.39 -78.30 -27.79
C THR A 31 -25.18 -79.06 -27.38
N SER A 32 -23.97 -78.48 -27.44
CA SER A 32 -22.76 -79.07 -26.92
C SER A 32 -22.39 -78.51 -25.58
N LEU A 33 -21.62 -79.28 -24.73
CA LEU A 33 -21.12 -78.76 -23.46
C LEU A 33 -20.22 -77.54 -23.65
N SER A 34 -19.51 -77.44 -24.80
CA SER A 34 -18.66 -76.32 -25.14
C SER A 34 -19.47 -75.04 -25.41
N GLU A 35 -20.68 -75.15 -25.96
CA GLU A 35 -21.57 -73.99 -26.16
C GLU A 35 -22.10 -73.47 -24.84
N ILE A 36 -22.57 -74.35 -23.96
CA ILE A 36 -23.04 -74.00 -22.60
C ILE A 36 -21.94 -73.27 -21.81
N LEU A 37 -20.67 -73.73 -21.93
CA LEU A 37 -19.53 -73.15 -21.24
C LEU A 37 -19.13 -71.79 -21.86
N SER A 38 -19.18 -71.67 -23.20
CA SER A 38 -18.86 -70.40 -23.89
C SER A 38 -19.85 -69.29 -23.57
N ASP A 39 -21.14 -69.59 -23.52
CA ASP A 39 -22.16 -68.59 -23.18
C ASP A 39 -22.02 -68.09 -21.74
N MET A 40 -21.64 -68.94 -20.83
CA MET A 40 -21.47 -68.59 -19.43
C MET A 40 -20.11 -67.95 -19.15
N ASP A 41 -19.10 -68.19 -19.96
CA ASP A 41 -17.80 -67.53 -19.87
C ASP A 41 -17.92 -66.01 -20.13
N ILE A 42 -18.67 -65.64 -21.15
CA ILE A 42 -18.98 -64.27 -21.52
C ILE A 42 -19.73 -63.54 -20.38
N LEU A 43 -20.66 -64.24 -19.70
CA LEU A 43 -21.49 -63.71 -18.64
C LEU A 43 -20.79 -63.55 -17.31
N LEU A 44 -19.77 -64.40 -17.02
CA LEU A 44 -19.17 -64.48 -15.69
C LEU A 44 -17.79 -63.81 -15.58
N ASP A 45 -17.14 -63.50 -16.69
CA ASP A 45 -15.74 -63.04 -16.73
C ASP A 45 -14.86 -63.86 -15.74
N SER A 46 -15.08 -65.17 -15.79
CA SER A 46 -14.50 -66.13 -14.86
C SER A 46 -14.14 -67.43 -15.56
N ARG A 47 -13.12 -68.09 -15.13
CA ARG A 47 -12.67 -69.35 -15.69
C ARG A 47 -13.45 -70.50 -15.08
N ILE A 48 -14.14 -71.26 -15.89
CA ILE A 48 -15.06 -72.31 -15.46
C ILE A 48 -14.44 -73.69 -15.81
N TRP A 49 -14.43 -74.57 -14.86
CA TRP A 49 -14.04 -75.97 -15.03
C TRP A 49 -15.24 -76.85 -14.71
N VAL A 50 -15.51 -77.84 -15.54
CA VAL A 50 -16.50 -78.88 -15.29
C VAL A 50 -15.81 -80.21 -15.16
N LEU A 51 -16.08 -80.86 -14.02
CA LEU A 51 -15.51 -82.14 -13.67
C LEU A 51 -16.57 -83.25 -13.70
N ASP A 52 -16.20 -84.48 -14.05
CA ASP A 52 -17.05 -85.68 -13.98
C ASP A 52 -17.10 -86.30 -12.53
N ALA A 53 -17.83 -87.45 -12.41
CA ALA A 53 -17.94 -88.15 -11.18
C ALA A 53 -16.56 -88.73 -10.67
N ASN A 54 -15.58 -88.91 -11.59
CA ASN A 54 -14.27 -89.36 -11.29
C ASN A 54 -13.24 -88.22 -11.12
N ARG A 55 -13.71 -86.97 -11.00
CA ARG A 55 -12.93 -85.73 -10.90
C ARG A 55 -12.06 -85.42 -12.12
N GLN A 56 -12.39 -86.06 -13.28
CA GLN A 56 -11.72 -85.76 -14.52
C GLN A 56 -12.38 -84.56 -15.24
N PRO A 57 -11.58 -83.68 -15.88
CA PRO A 57 -12.13 -82.53 -16.60
C PRO A 57 -12.94 -83.00 -17.81
N LEU A 58 -14.24 -82.60 -17.83
CA LEU A 58 -15.14 -82.81 -18.96
C LEU A 58 -15.09 -81.63 -19.92
N GLY A 59 -14.78 -80.44 -19.42
CA GLY A 59 -14.65 -79.21 -20.24
C GLY A 59 -14.14 -78.07 -19.39
N PHE A 60 -13.58 -77.07 -20.03
CA PHE A 60 -13.14 -75.86 -19.37
C PHE A 60 -13.34 -74.66 -20.28
N SER A 61 -13.56 -73.50 -19.66
CA SER A 61 -13.54 -72.20 -20.30
C SER A 61 -12.25 -71.45 -19.95
N LEU A 62 -11.68 -70.72 -20.90
CA LEU A 62 -10.40 -70.04 -20.72
C LEU A 62 -10.55 -68.62 -20.15
N GLY A 63 -11.78 -68.09 -20.03
CA GLY A 63 -12.03 -66.69 -19.70
C GLY A 63 -11.71 -65.73 -20.84
N THR A 64 -12.43 -64.64 -20.94
CA THR A 64 -12.22 -63.61 -22.00
C THR A 64 -10.89 -62.87 -21.83
N HIS A 65 -10.25 -62.97 -20.68
CA HIS A 65 -8.93 -62.38 -20.44
C HIS A 65 -7.82 -63.38 -20.76
N ASN A 66 -7.22 -63.21 -21.98
CA ASN A 66 -6.03 -63.89 -22.48
C ASN A 66 -4.80 -63.56 -21.60
N ALA A 67 -4.70 -64.13 -20.40
CA ALA A 67 -3.45 -64.23 -19.68
C ALA A 67 -2.96 -65.67 -19.79
N ALA A 68 -2.14 -65.94 -20.78
CA ALA A 68 -1.33 -67.17 -20.78
C ALA A 68 -0.51 -67.22 -19.46
N PRO A 69 -0.35 -68.43 -18.85
CA PRO A 69 0.49 -68.54 -17.66
C PRO A 69 1.91 -68.06 -17.97
N ARG A 70 2.42 -67.12 -17.17
CA ARG A 70 3.80 -66.65 -17.24
C ARG A 70 4.71 -67.80 -16.81
N GLY A 71 5.07 -68.60 -17.81
CA GLY A 71 6.15 -69.61 -17.68
C GLY A 71 7.49 -68.86 -17.67
N GLY A 72 8.28 -69.02 -16.60
CA GLY A 72 9.60 -68.45 -16.52
C GLY A 72 10.52 -68.93 -17.63
N GLY A 73 11.23 -68.01 -18.24
CA GLY A 73 12.26 -68.27 -19.25
C GLY A 73 13.22 -67.09 -19.30
N MET A 74 14.35 -67.19 -18.57
CA MET A 74 15.54 -66.35 -18.77
C MET A 74 16.04 -66.53 -20.21
N GLY A 75 16.35 -65.42 -20.92
CA GLY A 75 17.04 -65.49 -22.20
C GLY A 75 17.38 -64.07 -22.69
N GLN A 76 18.59 -63.62 -22.37
CA GLN A 76 19.23 -62.46 -23.02
C GLN A 76 19.43 -62.71 -24.54
N GLY A 77 19.17 -61.75 -25.38
CA GLY A 77 19.54 -61.76 -26.79
C GLY A 77 19.38 -60.40 -27.45
N ARG A 78 20.48 -59.67 -27.60
CA ARG A 78 20.66 -58.47 -28.44
C ARG A 78 20.51 -58.88 -29.90
N GLY A 79 19.93 -58.00 -30.73
CA GLY A 79 20.17 -58.04 -32.16
C GLY A 79 19.09 -57.31 -32.98
N GLY A 80 19.48 -56.22 -33.63
CA GLY A 80 18.67 -55.35 -34.44
C GLY A 80 18.33 -55.97 -35.80
N GLY A 81 17.41 -55.33 -36.52
CA GLY A 81 17.18 -55.58 -37.94
C GLY A 81 15.80 -55.10 -38.41
N MET A 82 15.83 -54.06 -39.21
CA MET A 82 14.71 -53.59 -40.01
C MET A 82 14.20 -54.63 -40.96
N GLY A 83 12.90 -54.66 -41.23
CA GLY A 83 12.35 -55.46 -42.34
C GLY A 83 10.83 -55.37 -42.43
N SER A 84 10.38 -54.53 -43.32
CA SER A 84 9.00 -54.40 -43.79
C SER A 84 8.54 -55.68 -44.53
N GLY A 85 7.32 -56.17 -44.25
CA GLY A 85 6.72 -57.26 -45.03
C GLY A 85 5.27 -57.50 -44.67
N MET A 86 4.35 -56.99 -45.46
CA MET A 86 2.95 -57.37 -45.53
C MET A 86 2.81 -58.85 -45.84
N SER A 87 2.03 -59.59 -45.05
CA SER A 87 1.41 -60.85 -45.55
C SER A 87 0.16 -61.15 -44.72
N SER A 88 -0.95 -61.12 -45.40
CA SER A 88 -2.25 -61.61 -45.00
C SER A 88 -2.25 -63.11 -44.82
N GLY A 89 -2.52 -63.62 -43.64
CA GLY A 89 -2.66 -65.04 -43.36
C GLY A 89 -3.90 -65.29 -42.52
N ARG A 90 -4.88 -65.92 -43.09
CA ARG A 90 -6.15 -66.41 -42.57
C ARG A 90 -5.90 -67.21 -41.28
N GLY A 91 -6.55 -66.82 -40.20
CA GLY A 91 -6.59 -67.54 -38.91
C GLY A 91 -7.39 -68.83 -39.06
N GLY A 92 -6.74 -69.92 -38.77
CA GLY A 92 -7.39 -71.20 -38.48
C GLY A 92 -7.87 -71.18 -37.05
N GLY A 93 -9.19 -71.24 -36.82
CA GLY A 93 -9.79 -71.44 -35.52
C GLY A 93 -9.41 -72.80 -34.97
N MET A 94 -8.67 -72.87 -33.86
CA MET A 94 -8.59 -74.05 -33.05
C MET A 94 -9.84 -74.11 -32.18
N GLY A 95 -10.74 -75.08 -32.49
CA GLY A 95 -11.87 -75.47 -31.66
C GLY A 95 -11.42 -76.02 -30.31
N PRO A 96 -12.29 -76.00 -29.28
CA PRO A 96 -11.96 -76.55 -27.96
C PRO A 96 -11.66 -78.07 -28.06
N GLY A 97 -10.43 -78.41 -27.76
CA GLY A 97 -10.00 -79.81 -27.75
C GLY A 97 -10.59 -80.59 -26.60
N VAL A 98 -11.48 -81.51 -26.94
CA VAL A 98 -11.97 -82.53 -26.03
C VAL A 98 -10.88 -83.64 -25.99
N GLY A 99 -10.28 -83.88 -24.80
CA GLY A 99 -9.43 -85.02 -24.60
C GLY A 99 -7.91 -84.71 -24.56
N GLY A 100 -7.38 -84.42 -23.42
CA GLY A 100 -5.96 -84.28 -23.16
C GLY A 100 -5.74 -83.34 -21.96
N GLY A 101 -5.68 -83.92 -20.76
CA GLY A 101 -5.58 -83.08 -19.54
C GLY A 101 -4.35 -82.19 -19.53
N ASN A 102 -4.54 -80.88 -19.55
CA ASN A 102 -3.48 -79.92 -19.37
C ASN A 102 -2.74 -80.20 -18.01
N PRO A 103 -1.40 -80.52 -18.00
CA PRO A 103 -0.67 -80.83 -16.77
C PRO A 103 -0.85 -79.80 -15.67
N LEU A 104 -0.99 -78.54 -15.99
CA LEU A 104 -1.21 -77.43 -15.04
C LEU A 104 -2.57 -77.60 -14.35
N MET A 105 -3.61 -78.01 -15.06
CA MET A 105 -4.93 -78.22 -14.53
C MET A 105 -5.01 -79.34 -13.59
N GLN A 106 -4.28 -80.48 -13.89
CA GLN A 106 -4.17 -81.63 -13.02
C GLN A 106 -3.44 -81.29 -11.69
N GLY A 107 -2.41 -80.43 -11.76
CA GLY A 107 -1.74 -79.93 -10.57
C GLY A 107 -2.66 -79.10 -9.67
N ALA A 108 -3.47 -78.21 -10.27
CA ALA A 108 -4.46 -77.38 -9.52
C ALA A 108 -5.57 -78.24 -8.91
N LEU A 109 -6.08 -79.22 -9.63
CA LEU A 109 -7.08 -80.15 -9.12
C LEU A 109 -6.57 -80.96 -7.91
N ARG A 110 -5.28 -81.38 -7.92
CA ARG A 110 -4.65 -82.03 -6.77
C ARG A 110 -4.57 -81.14 -5.56
N SER A 111 -4.30 -79.83 -5.72
CA SER A 111 -4.22 -78.90 -4.60
C SER A 111 -5.58 -78.54 -4.01
N LEU A 112 -6.68 -78.72 -4.80
CA LEU A 112 -8.05 -78.49 -4.37
C LEU A 112 -8.80 -79.76 -3.95
N THR A 113 -8.10 -80.90 -3.78
CA THR A 113 -8.73 -82.19 -3.56
C THR A 113 -9.59 -82.19 -2.28
N SER A 114 -9.07 -81.64 -1.18
CA SER A 114 -9.80 -81.54 0.08
C SER A 114 -11.05 -80.71 0.01
N GLU A 115 -10.99 -79.61 -0.78
CA GLU A 115 -12.09 -78.69 -0.97
C GLU A 115 -13.18 -79.27 -1.92
N LEU A 116 -12.76 -79.98 -2.92
CA LEU A 116 -13.67 -80.67 -3.83
C LEU A 116 -14.41 -81.86 -3.14
N ASP A 117 -13.87 -82.44 -2.07
CA ASP A 117 -14.57 -83.45 -1.32
C ASP A 117 -15.90 -83.01 -0.73
N ALA A 118 -15.99 -81.73 -0.30
CA ALA A 118 -17.25 -81.09 0.14
C ALA A 118 -18.26 -81.00 -1.02
N VAL A 119 -17.82 -80.58 -2.20
CA VAL A 119 -18.63 -80.49 -3.40
C VAL A 119 -19.18 -81.82 -3.85
N TYR A 120 -18.40 -82.83 -3.80
CA TYR A 120 -18.83 -84.23 -4.16
C TYR A 120 -19.76 -84.88 -3.08
N ARG A 121 -19.83 -84.31 -1.86
CA ARG A 121 -20.87 -84.61 -0.87
C ARG A 121 -22.18 -83.92 -1.07
N GLY A 122 -22.25 -83.00 -2.07
CA GLY A 122 -23.43 -82.23 -2.40
C GLY A 122 -23.43 -80.85 -1.74
N GLU A 123 -22.35 -80.37 -1.13
CA GLU A 123 -22.27 -79.08 -0.45
C GLU A 123 -21.70 -78.04 -1.39
N LEU A 124 -22.17 -76.82 -1.22
CA LEU A 124 -21.61 -75.64 -1.94
C LEU A 124 -20.34 -75.23 -1.20
N TRP A 125 -19.29 -74.96 -1.94
CA TRP A 125 -18.04 -74.52 -1.38
C TRP A 125 -17.54 -73.21 -2.07
N SER A 126 -17.09 -72.24 -1.30
CA SER A 126 -16.48 -71.02 -1.81
C SER A 126 -15.38 -70.53 -0.91
N LYS A 127 -14.26 -70.10 -1.48
CA LYS A 127 -13.12 -69.58 -0.75
C LYS A 127 -12.28 -68.66 -1.63
N VAL A 128 -11.63 -67.65 -0.98
CA VAL A 128 -10.61 -66.86 -1.64
C VAL A 128 -9.27 -67.54 -1.41
N ILE A 129 -8.62 -67.94 -2.49
CA ILE A 129 -7.30 -68.60 -2.44
C ILE A 129 -6.34 -67.98 -3.42
N VAL A 130 -5.05 -68.12 -3.19
CA VAL A 130 -4.03 -67.91 -4.24
C VAL A 130 -4.08 -69.15 -5.13
N HIS A 131 -4.54 -68.97 -6.37
CA HIS A 131 -4.76 -70.10 -7.25
C HIS A 131 -3.42 -70.67 -7.71
N PRO A 132 -3.20 -71.99 -7.55
CA PRO A 132 -1.89 -72.61 -7.76
C PRO A 132 -1.37 -72.54 -9.20
N VAL A 133 -2.25 -72.35 -10.18
CA VAL A 133 -1.87 -72.26 -11.60
C VAL A 133 -1.74 -70.82 -12.08
N TYR A 134 -2.53 -69.91 -11.53
CA TYR A 134 -2.59 -68.51 -11.98
C TYR A 134 -1.79 -67.58 -11.08
N GLU A 135 -1.31 -68.06 -9.90
CA GLU A 135 -0.55 -67.29 -8.90
C GLU A 135 -1.23 -65.99 -8.44
N GLU A 136 -2.54 -65.87 -8.73
CA GLU A 136 -3.34 -64.71 -8.39
C GLU A 136 -4.36 -65.04 -7.28
N ARG A 137 -4.72 -64.03 -6.48
CA ARG A 137 -5.83 -64.19 -5.54
C ARG A 137 -7.13 -64.27 -6.31
N MET A 138 -7.80 -65.43 -6.19
CA MET A 138 -9.07 -65.72 -6.90
C MET A 138 -10.15 -66.09 -5.89
N VAL A 139 -11.38 -65.72 -6.20
CA VAL A 139 -12.56 -66.33 -5.60
C VAL A 139 -12.79 -67.64 -6.35
N VAL A 140 -12.70 -68.75 -5.66
CA VAL A 140 -13.01 -70.07 -6.20
C VAL A 140 -14.33 -70.54 -5.61
N VAL A 141 -15.24 -70.94 -6.45
CA VAL A 141 -16.56 -71.47 -6.07
C VAL A 141 -16.73 -72.88 -6.68
N GLY A 142 -17.01 -73.88 -5.86
CA GLY A 142 -17.33 -75.24 -6.24
C GLY A 142 -18.82 -75.53 -6.05
N VAL A 143 -19.49 -76.01 -7.09
CA VAL A 143 -20.89 -76.34 -7.09
C VAL A 143 -21.13 -77.76 -7.58
N PRO A 144 -21.86 -78.62 -6.84
CA PRO A 144 -22.12 -80.00 -7.28
C PRO A 144 -23.11 -80.02 -8.46
N ILE A 145 -22.87 -80.94 -9.38
CA ILE A 145 -23.83 -81.29 -10.44
C ILE A 145 -24.66 -82.47 -9.94
N ILE A 146 -25.91 -82.19 -9.55
CA ILE A 146 -26.82 -83.15 -9.02
C ILE A 146 -27.81 -83.57 -10.04
N LEU A 147 -27.92 -84.89 -10.36
CA LEU A 147 -28.89 -85.41 -11.28
C LEU A 147 -30.25 -85.59 -10.59
N SER A 148 -31.31 -85.81 -11.37
CA SER A 148 -32.71 -85.98 -10.87
C SER A 148 -32.88 -87.13 -9.88
N ASN A 149 -31.96 -88.11 -9.89
CA ASN A 149 -31.92 -89.24 -8.87
C ASN A 149 -31.26 -88.85 -7.55
N GLY A 150 -30.84 -87.52 -7.37
CA GLY A 150 -30.18 -87.04 -6.17
C GLY A 150 -28.68 -87.40 -6.07
N LYS A 151 -28.11 -88.05 -7.06
CA LYS A 151 -26.68 -88.40 -7.05
C LYS A 151 -25.84 -87.28 -7.60
N VAL A 152 -24.70 -86.99 -6.96
CA VAL A 152 -23.70 -86.08 -7.49
C VAL A 152 -22.91 -86.75 -8.60
N ASP A 153 -23.00 -86.18 -9.83
CA ASP A 153 -22.38 -86.75 -11.04
C ASP A 153 -21.24 -85.85 -11.56
N GLY A 154 -20.81 -84.88 -10.76
CA GLY A 154 -19.68 -83.99 -11.11
C GLY A 154 -19.68 -82.70 -10.32
N ALA A 155 -18.82 -81.80 -10.72
CA ALA A 155 -18.67 -80.50 -10.09
C ALA A 155 -18.40 -79.39 -11.13
N VAL A 156 -18.94 -78.20 -10.91
CA VAL A 156 -18.56 -76.95 -11.57
C VAL A 156 -17.67 -76.18 -10.66
N VAL A 157 -16.48 -75.80 -11.13
CA VAL A 157 -15.54 -74.94 -10.41
C VAL A 157 -15.36 -73.63 -11.15
N ILE A 158 -15.71 -72.52 -10.50
CA ILE A 158 -15.61 -71.16 -11.08
C ILE A 158 -14.48 -70.45 -10.40
N ASN A 159 -13.55 -69.88 -11.16
CA ASN A 159 -12.37 -69.17 -10.69
C ASN A 159 -12.43 -67.72 -11.22
N SER A 160 -12.65 -66.75 -10.31
CA SER A 160 -12.74 -65.33 -10.65
C SER A 160 -11.64 -64.53 -10.00
N PRO A 161 -10.85 -63.76 -10.74
CA PRO A 161 -9.75 -62.96 -10.19
C PRO A 161 -10.28 -61.80 -9.30
N VAL A 162 -9.52 -61.55 -8.19
CA VAL A 162 -9.80 -60.43 -7.27
C VAL A 162 -9.06 -59.17 -7.70
N ALA A 163 -8.10 -59.27 -8.63
CA ALA A 163 -7.17 -58.19 -9.00
C ALA A 163 -7.83 -56.91 -9.56
N ALA A 164 -8.98 -57.04 -10.24
CA ALA A 164 -9.68 -55.89 -10.85
C ALA A 164 -10.09 -54.79 -9.81
N VAL A 165 -10.29 -55.16 -8.55
CA VAL A 165 -10.71 -54.22 -7.48
C VAL A 165 -9.54 -53.37 -6.98
N ASN A 166 -8.34 -53.96 -6.86
CA ASN A 166 -7.16 -53.28 -6.35
C ASN A 166 -6.63 -52.20 -7.33
N ASP A 167 -6.66 -52.47 -8.62
CA ASP A 167 -6.23 -51.50 -9.64
C ASP A 167 -7.19 -50.30 -9.73
N PHE A 168 -8.49 -50.55 -9.60
CA PHE A 168 -9.50 -49.49 -9.53
C PHE A 168 -9.28 -48.57 -8.32
N LEU A 169 -9.07 -49.17 -7.12
CA LEU A 169 -8.81 -48.41 -5.90
C LEU A 169 -7.51 -47.60 -6.01
N ARG A 170 -6.46 -48.14 -6.62
CA ARG A 170 -5.19 -47.44 -6.83
C ARG A 170 -5.36 -46.18 -7.70
N HIS A 171 -6.16 -46.26 -8.75
CA HIS A 171 -6.47 -45.06 -9.58
C HIS A 171 -7.25 -44.01 -8.80
N ILE A 172 -8.23 -44.41 -7.99
CA ILE A 172 -8.97 -43.48 -7.12
C ILE A 172 -8.03 -42.74 -6.16
N TYR A 173 -7.16 -43.49 -5.46
CA TYR A 173 -6.19 -42.86 -4.52
C TYR A 173 -5.22 -41.90 -5.22
N TRP A 174 -4.80 -42.24 -6.46
CA TRP A 174 -4.00 -41.34 -7.27
C TRP A 174 -4.72 -40.06 -7.62
N PHE A 175 -5.98 -40.11 -8.03
CA PHE A 175 -6.81 -38.92 -8.32
C PHE A 175 -7.06 -38.06 -7.07
N ILE A 176 -7.35 -38.70 -5.96
CA ILE A 176 -7.51 -37.99 -4.66
C ILE A 176 -6.20 -37.31 -4.26
N GLY A 177 -5.07 -38.02 -4.36
CA GLY A 177 -3.74 -37.46 -4.05
C GLY A 177 -3.38 -36.27 -4.95
N LEU A 178 -3.63 -36.38 -6.26
CA LEU A 178 -3.39 -35.31 -7.21
C LEU A 178 -4.30 -34.08 -6.93
N GLY A 179 -5.59 -34.33 -6.65
CA GLY A 179 -6.54 -33.30 -6.30
C GLY A 179 -6.14 -32.55 -5.01
N ALA A 180 -5.72 -33.30 -3.98
CA ALA A 180 -5.23 -32.70 -2.73
C ALA A 180 -3.97 -31.85 -2.95
N LEU A 181 -3.02 -32.35 -3.74
CA LEU A 181 -1.80 -31.59 -4.07
C LEU A 181 -2.13 -30.31 -4.87
N ALA A 182 -3.00 -30.41 -5.86
CA ALA A 182 -3.45 -29.26 -6.64
C ALA A 182 -4.16 -28.23 -5.73
N GLY A 183 -5.03 -28.67 -4.82
CA GLY A 183 -5.69 -27.83 -3.84
C GLY A 183 -4.72 -27.11 -2.91
N LEU A 184 -3.69 -27.79 -2.41
CA LEU A 184 -2.64 -27.19 -1.58
C LEU A 184 -1.84 -26.14 -2.35
N LEU A 185 -1.44 -26.44 -3.60
CA LEU A 185 -0.72 -25.50 -4.45
C LEU A 185 -1.57 -24.26 -4.74
N LEU A 186 -2.84 -24.45 -5.09
CA LEU A 186 -3.77 -23.33 -5.33
C LEU A 186 -3.94 -22.49 -4.07
N SER A 187 -4.15 -23.12 -2.93
CA SER A 187 -4.27 -22.42 -1.63
C SER A 187 -3.00 -21.61 -1.31
N PHE A 188 -1.83 -22.20 -1.53
CA PHE A 188 -0.56 -21.50 -1.33
C PHE A 188 -0.44 -20.27 -2.22
N VAL A 189 -0.80 -20.37 -3.52
CA VAL A 189 -0.77 -19.24 -4.46
C VAL A 189 -1.73 -18.13 -4.00
N VAL A 190 -2.97 -18.49 -3.63
CA VAL A 190 -3.98 -17.53 -3.15
C VAL A 190 -3.49 -16.81 -1.89
N VAL A 191 -2.95 -17.54 -0.91
CA VAL A 191 -2.39 -16.93 0.32
C VAL A 191 -1.24 -15.99 0.00
N GLN A 192 -0.36 -16.35 -0.93
CA GLN A 192 0.76 -15.49 -1.35
C GLN A 192 0.26 -14.22 -2.03
N LEU A 193 -0.74 -14.33 -2.91
CA LEU A 193 -1.35 -13.17 -3.57
C LEU A 193 -2.01 -12.23 -2.55
N LEU A 194 -2.83 -12.76 -1.64
CA LEU A 194 -3.49 -11.99 -0.60
C LEU A 194 -2.46 -11.31 0.35
N THR A 195 -1.41 -12.03 0.69
CA THR A 195 -0.35 -11.47 1.54
C THR A 195 0.35 -10.30 0.86
N ARG A 196 0.61 -10.39 -0.45
CA ARG A 196 1.28 -9.33 -1.22
C ARG A 196 0.35 -8.15 -1.53
N SER A 197 -0.91 -8.42 -1.86
CA SER A 197 -1.87 -7.38 -2.26
C SER A 197 -2.52 -6.65 -1.08
N LEU A 198 -2.71 -7.30 0.06
CA LEU A 198 -3.42 -6.72 1.21
C LEU A 198 -2.53 -6.56 2.45
N VAL A 199 -1.90 -7.65 2.92
CA VAL A 199 -1.23 -7.64 4.23
C VAL A 199 0.03 -6.77 4.24
N ARG A 200 0.86 -6.85 3.21
CA ARG A 200 2.10 -6.06 3.12
C ARG A 200 1.84 -4.55 3.03
N PRO A 201 0.96 -4.06 2.12
CA PRO A 201 0.62 -2.64 2.06
C PRO A 201 0.04 -2.12 3.37
N LEU A 202 -0.89 -2.84 4.01
CA LEU A 202 -1.47 -2.44 5.29
C LEU A 202 -0.42 -2.33 6.40
N ARG A 203 0.54 -3.25 6.47
CA ARG A 203 1.67 -3.16 7.42
C ARG A 203 2.58 -1.96 7.12
N ALA A 204 2.85 -1.69 5.85
CA ALA A 204 3.62 -0.51 5.46
C ALA A 204 2.91 0.78 5.89
N MET A 205 1.60 0.88 5.67
CA MET A 205 0.78 2.00 6.14
C MET A 205 0.83 2.16 7.65
N GLN A 206 0.67 1.05 8.38
CA GLN A 206 0.76 1.04 9.85
C GLN A 206 2.13 1.53 10.34
N SER A 207 3.23 1.09 9.71
CA SER A 207 4.58 1.53 10.08
C SER A 207 4.80 3.00 9.78
N THR A 208 4.33 3.50 8.62
CA THR A 208 4.43 4.91 8.22
C THR A 208 3.62 5.81 9.17
N THR A 209 2.37 5.46 9.47
CA THR A 209 1.56 6.22 10.44
C THR A 209 2.15 6.18 11.84
N GLY A 210 2.78 5.05 12.23
CA GLY A 210 3.54 4.94 13.47
C GLY A 210 4.80 5.83 13.52
N ALA A 211 5.49 6.03 12.40
CA ALA A 211 6.60 6.96 12.27
C ALA A 211 6.10 8.43 12.35
N MET A 212 5.00 8.75 11.66
CA MET A 212 4.35 10.07 11.71
C MET A 212 3.93 10.44 13.14
N ALA A 213 3.38 9.50 13.90
CA ALA A 213 3.00 9.72 15.30
C ALA A 213 4.21 10.02 16.23
N LYS A 214 5.43 9.66 15.79
CA LYS A 214 6.69 9.99 16.48
C LYS A 214 7.36 11.26 15.93
N GLY A 215 6.71 11.95 14.99
CA GLY A 215 7.20 13.19 14.40
C GLY A 215 8.02 13.02 13.11
N ASP A 216 8.13 11.81 12.55
CA ASP A 216 8.76 11.61 11.26
C ASP A 216 7.72 11.70 10.13
N TYR A 217 7.52 12.92 9.65
CA TYR A 217 6.62 13.20 8.53
C TYR A 217 7.26 13.00 7.15
N SER A 218 8.54 12.57 7.08
CA SER A 218 9.22 12.25 5.83
C SER A 218 8.93 10.83 5.34
N ALA A 219 8.48 9.94 6.23
CA ALA A 219 8.11 8.58 5.91
C ALA A 219 6.97 8.53 4.88
N ARG A 220 7.10 7.66 3.87
CA ARG A 220 6.08 7.50 2.81
C ARG A 220 5.71 6.03 2.64
N VAL A 221 4.45 5.80 2.33
CA VAL A 221 3.95 4.48 1.88
C VAL A 221 4.24 4.34 0.40
N ARG A 222 4.84 3.23 0.02
CA ARG A 222 4.99 2.90 -1.40
C ARG A 222 3.63 2.47 -1.97
N VAL A 223 3.15 3.22 -2.96
CA VAL A 223 1.86 2.98 -3.60
C VAL A 223 2.11 2.28 -4.94
N ASP A 224 1.94 0.96 -4.95
CA ASP A 224 2.17 0.14 -6.15
C ASP A 224 0.84 -0.35 -6.78
N SER A 225 -0.32 0.07 -6.25
CA SER A 225 -1.66 -0.36 -6.70
C SER A 225 -2.58 0.84 -6.99
N ASN A 226 -3.48 0.67 -7.96
CA ASN A 226 -4.51 1.67 -8.33
C ASN A 226 -5.90 1.36 -7.72
N ASP A 227 -5.97 0.42 -6.79
CA ASP A 227 -7.19 0.03 -6.08
C ASP A 227 -7.45 0.91 -4.82
N GLU A 228 -8.39 0.49 -3.97
CA GLU A 228 -8.72 1.16 -2.72
C GLU A 228 -7.53 1.23 -1.76
N ILE A 229 -6.67 0.21 -1.76
CA ILE A 229 -5.45 0.17 -0.94
C ILE A 229 -4.44 1.19 -1.43
N GLY A 230 -4.27 1.31 -2.75
CA GLY A 230 -3.41 2.33 -3.36
C GLY A 230 -3.90 3.75 -3.07
N ARG A 231 -5.22 4.00 -3.19
CA ARG A 231 -5.81 5.30 -2.84
C ARG A 231 -5.62 5.66 -1.37
N LEU A 232 -5.79 4.68 -0.47
CA LEU A 232 -5.54 4.89 0.96
C LEU A 232 -4.07 5.23 1.23
N GLY A 233 -3.12 4.53 0.58
CA GLY A 233 -1.70 4.85 0.66
C GLY A 233 -1.37 6.26 0.18
N GLY A 234 -1.98 6.68 -0.94
CA GLY A 234 -1.88 8.04 -1.46
C GLY A 234 -2.38 9.09 -0.47
N SER A 235 -3.55 8.85 0.15
CA SER A 235 -4.13 9.75 1.16
C SER A 235 -3.24 9.87 2.41
N ILE A 236 -2.62 8.77 2.84
CA ILE A 236 -1.66 8.80 3.97
C ILE A 236 -0.41 9.63 3.59
N ASN A 237 0.10 9.50 2.36
CA ASN A 237 1.24 10.28 1.90
C ASN A 237 0.91 11.79 1.83
N GLN A 238 -0.29 12.14 1.35
CA GLN A 238 -0.76 13.52 1.34
C GLN A 238 -0.89 14.08 2.75
N LEU A 239 -1.48 13.33 3.68
CA LEU A 239 -1.57 13.71 5.09
C LEU A 239 -0.18 13.92 5.72
N ALA A 240 0.79 13.06 5.39
CA ALA A 240 2.17 13.21 5.86
C ALA A 240 2.80 14.51 5.38
N GLU A 241 2.54 14.90 4.13
CA GLU A 241 3.03 16.13 3.54
C GLU A 241 2.39 17.37 4.19
N ASP A 242 1.06 17.37 4.32
CA ASP A 242 0.30 18.47 4.91
C ASP A 242 0.73 18.68 6.38
N LEU A 243 0.85 17.60 7.16
CA LEU A 243 1.34 17.67 8.54
C LEU A 243 2.79 18.14 8.61
N GLY A 244 3.65 17.69 7.71
CA GLY A 244 5.05 18.13 7.62
C GLY A 244 5.14 19.64 7.37
N GLN A 245 4.37 20.16 6.43
CA GLN A 245 4.28 21.60 6.15
C GLN A 245 3.73 22.37 7.34
N PHE A 246 2.64 21.92 7.93
CA PHE A 246 2.06 22.54 9.12
C PHE A 246 3.06 22.61 10.28
N MET A 247 3.81 21.55 10.53
CA MET A 247 4.81 21.51 11.61
C MET A 247 5.98 22.45 11.33
N LEU A 248 6.41 22.58 10.07
CA LEU A 248 7.44 23.55 9.68
C LEU A 248 6.97 25.00 9.91
N GLU A 249 5.74 25.32 9.52
CA GLU A 249 5.13 26.63 9.72
C GLU A 249 4.95 26.93 11.22
N ALA A 250 4.46 25.96 12.00
CA ALA A 250 4.33 26.08 13.45
C ALA A 250 5.69 26.32 14.13
N ALA A 251 6.72 25.56 13.73
CA ALA A 251 8.09 25.75 14.25
C ALA A 251 8.66 27.12 13.90
N LYS A 252 8.44 27.60 12.67
CA LYS A 252 8.83 28.95 12.23
C LYS A 252 8.13 30.03 13.07
N THR A 253 6.82 29.90 13.26
CA THR A 253 6.02 30.85 14.05
C THR A 253 6.48 30.86 15.50
N GLU A 254 6.72 29.70 16.11
CA GLU A 254 7.21 29.62 17.48
C GLU A 254 8.63 30.19 17.63
N LYS A 255 9.50 29.99 16.64
CA LYS A 255 10.83 30.62 16.61
C LYS A 255 10.70 32.15 16.57
N LEU A 256 9.89 32.68 15.63
CA LEU A 256 9.66 34.11 15.53
C LEU A 256 9.08 34.71 16.81
N ARG A 257 8.20 33.97 17.51
CA ARG A 257 7.65 34.38 18.81
C ARG A 257 8.74 34.43 19.90
N ARG A 258 9.61 33.44 19.98
CA ARG A 258 10.72 33.41 20.94
C ARG A 258 11.72 34.54 20.70
N ASP A 259 12.12 34.72 19.43
CA ASP A 259 13.05 35.75 19.02
C ASP A 259 12.45 37.15 19.32
N PHE A 260 11.15 37.34 19.10
CA PHE A 260 10.45 38.58 19.49
C PHE A 260 10.50 38.85 20.98
N ILE A 261 10.16 37.85 21.81
CA ILE A 261 10.19 38.02 23.28
C ILE A 261 11.62 38.34 23.78
N ALA A 262 12.62 37.66 23.22
CA ALA A 262 14.02 37.88 23.56
C ALA A 262 14.46 39.29 23.19
N ASN A 263 14.14 39.77 21.98
CA ASN A 263 14.48 41.10 21.52
C ASN A 263 13.75 42.20 22.30
N VAL A 264 12.44 42.05 22.60
CA VAL A 264 11.68 42.98 23.46
C VAL A 264 12.36 43.08 24.81
N SER A 265 12.71 41.94 25.42
CA SER A 265 13.35 41.93 26.77
C SER A 265 14.70 42.65 26.75
N HIS A 266 15.46 42.50 25.65
CA HIS A 266 16.74 43.17 25.49
C HIS A 266 16.59 44.67 25.32
N GLU A 267 15.69 45.11 24.40
CA GLU A 267 15.45 46.52 24.08
C GLU A 267 14.78 47.29 25.22
N LEU A 268 14.06 46.62 26.15
CA LEU A 268 13.53 47.20 27.37
C LEU A 268 14.60 47.29 28.51
N ARG A 269 15.47 46.27 28.58
CA ARG A 269 16.46 46.21 29.67
C ARG A 269 17.51 47.31 29.56
N THR A 270 17.96 47.63 28.38
CA THR A 270 19.01 48.62 28.15
C THR A 270 18.63 50.02 28.67
N PRO A 271 17.52 50.67 28.25
CA PRO A 271 17.10 51.97 28.74
C PRO A 271 16.82 51.93 30.25
N LEU A 272 16.19 50.85 30.74
CA LEU A 272 15.91 50.73 32.19
C LEU A 272 17.20 50.68 33.02
N THR A 273 18.25 50.02 32.55
CA THR A 273 19.56 49.97 33.22
C THR A 273 20.22 51.34 33.22
N ILE A 274 20.11 52.13 32.15
CA ILE A 274 20.63 53.48 32.03
C ILE A 274 19.89 54.39 32.99
N ILE A 275 18.54 54.39 32.97
CA ILE A 275 17.71 55.19 33.89
C ILE A 275 18.07 54.88 35.33
N ARG A 276 18.16 53.60 35.72
CA ARG A 276 18.53 53.18 37.06
C ARG A 276 19.92 53.65 37.45
N GLY A 277 20.93 53.42 36.57
CA GLY A 277 22.33 53.77 36.90
C GLY A 277 22.54 55.25 37.09
N TYR A 278 21.94 56.12 36.25
CA TYR A 278 22.04 57.58 36.45
C TYR A 278 21.25 58.04 37.67
N SER A 279 20.08 57.43 37.95
CA SER A 279 19.30 57.74 39.12
C SER A 279 20.03 57.35 40.42
N GLU A 280 20.62 56.16 40.46
CA GLU A 280 21.45 55.69 41.60
C GLU A 280 22.65 56.61 41.83
N ALA A 281 23.39 57.00 40.77
CA ALA A 281 24.54 57.91 40.86
C ALA A 281 24.17 59.29 41.46
N ILE A 282 22.97 59.81 41.13
CA ILE A 282 22.45 61.05 41.71
C ILE A 282 22.06 60.86 43.16
N VAL A 283 21.34 59.80 43.53
CA VAL A 283 20.84 59.49 44.85
C VAL A 283 21.96 59.20 45.82
N ASP A 284 22.96 58.44 45.43
CA ASP A 284 24.13 58.06 46.22
C ASP A 284 25.15 59.18 46.39
N GLY A 285 24.90 60.34 45.79
CA GLY A 285 25.78 61.50 45.89
C GLY A 285 27.16 61.29 45.20
N THR A 286 27.25 60.31 44.27
CA THR A 286 28.47 60.05 43.51
C THR A 286 28.77 61.19 42.52
N VAL A 287 27.75 61.93 42.17
CA VAL A 287 27.82 63.11 41.27
C VAL A 287 27.35 64.31 42.14
N VAL A 288 28.23 65.26 42.33
CA VAL A 288 28.00 66.45 43.15
C VAL A 288 27.93 67.74 42.38
N ASP A 289 28.46 67.78 41.16
CA ASP A 289 28.42 68.90 40.25
C ASP A 289 27.01 69.08 39.65
N GLN A 290 26.42 70.26 39.80
CA GLN A 290 25.06 70.58 39.34
C GLN A 290 24.90 70.40 37.84
N ALA A 291 25.92 70.78 37.03
CA ALA A 291 25.90 70.61 35.60
C ALA A 291 25.87 69.14 35.19
N GLN A 292 26.54 68.24 35.95
CA GLN A 292 26.51 66.79 35.70
C GLN A 292 25.18 66.22 36.14
N ILE A 293 24.60 66.65 37.25
CA ILE A 293 23.27 66.22 37.73
C ILE A 293 22.23 66.56 36.66
N ASP A 294 22.23 67.79 36.11
CA ASP A 294 21.32 68.23 35.07
C ASP A 294 21.47 67.41 33.78
N SER A 295 22.73 67.10 33.40
CA SER A 295 23.01 66.20 32.26
C SER A 295 22.43 64.78 32.45
N PHE A 296 22.61 64.22 33.66
CA PHE A 296 22.09 62.87 34.03
C PHE A 296 20.54 62.87 34.02
N LEU A 297 19.89 63.89 34.54
CA LEU A 297 18.45 64.07 34.50
C LEU A 297 17.92 64.18 33.06
N HIS A 298 18.64 64.87 32.15
CA HIS A 298 18.33 64.87 30.75
C HIS A 298 18.42 63.49 30.11
N MET A 299 19.49 62.74 30.43
CA MET A 299 19.63 61.35 29.91
C MET A 299 18.52 60.46 30.43
N VAL A 300 18.15 60.51 31.71
CA VAL A 300 17.03 59.77 32.30
C VAL A 300 15.72 60.10 31.60
N ARG A 301 15.45 61.38 31.36
CA ARG A 301 14.25 61.82 30.65
C ARG A 301 14.22 61.29 29.22
N ASP A 302 15.31 61.42 28.49
CA ASP A 302 15.40 61.02 27.10
C ASP A 302 15.24 59.50 26.94
N GLU A 303 15.81 58.68 27.82
CA GLU A 303 15.60 57.22 27.86
C GLU A 303 14.18 56.83 28.27
N ALA A 304 13.55 57.57 29.18
CA ALA A 304 12.12 57.37 29.53
C ALA A 304 11.20 57.62 28.32
N VAL A 305 11.42 58.69 27.55
CA VAL A 305 10.69 59.01 26.32
C VAL A 305 10.95 57.96 25.23
N ARG A 306 12.17 57.42 25.15
CA ARG A 306 12.50 56.33 24.25
C ARG A 306 11.75 55.04 24.60
N LEU A 307 11.69 54.72 25.91
CA LEU A 307 10.95 53.56 26.41
C LEU A 307 9.45 53.66 26.14
N GLU A 308 8.87 54.83 26.35
CA GLU A 308 7.46 55.10 26.06
C GLU A 308 7.16 54.87 24.57
N ARG A 309 8.01 55.36 23.65
CA ARG A 309 7.88 55.14 22.20
C ARG A 309 7.96 53.67 21.87
N LEU A 310 8.90 52.90 22.48
CA LEU A 310 9.01 51.49 22.27
C LEU A 310 7.75 50.72 22.72
N ILE A 311 7.22 51.03 23.92
CA ILE A 311 6.00 50.41 24.45
C ILE A 311 4.81 50.71 23.52
N LYS A 312 4.67 51.98 23.05
CA LYS A 312 3.61 52.36 22.10
C LYS A 312 3.69 51.57 20.81
N SER A 313 4.88 51.42 20.22
CA SER A 313 5.09 50.65 19.00
C SER A 313 4.76 49.15 19.22
N LEU A 314 5.07 48.58 20.36
CA LEU A 314 4.74 47.17 20.72
C LEU A 314 3.20 47.00 20.83
N LEU A 315 2.50 47.94 21.47
CA LEU A 315 1.04 47.90 21.59
C LEU A 315 0.36 48.05 20.23
N GLU A 316 0.86 48.96 19.36
CA GLU A 316 0.37 49.11 18.00
C GLU A 316 0.56 47.81 17.17
N MET A 317 1.73 47.21 17.26
CA MET A 317 2.00 45.95 16.58
C MET A 317 1.06 44.84 17.09
N SER A 318 0.83 44.74 18.38
CA SER A 318 -0.11 43.80 18.99
C SER A 318 -1.56 44.02 18.46
N LYS A 319 -1.99 45.27 18.42
CA LYS A 319 -3.32 45.63 17.89
C LYS A 319 -3.47 45.26 16.40
N LEU A 320 -2.45 45.43 15.57
CA LEU A 320 -2.47 45.05 14.17
C LEU A 320 -2.55 43.56 13.95
N GLN A 321 -1.96 42.75 14.87
CA GLN A 321 -2.02 41.27 14.79
C GLN A 321 -3.40 40.71 15.19
N THR A 322 -4.11 41.37 16.11
CA THR A 322 -5.41 40.89 16.61
C THR A 322 -6.60 41.43 15.81
N ALA A 323 -6.39 42.38 14.91
CA ALA A 323 -7.44 43.14 14.26
C ALA A 323 -7.91 42.54 12.92
N GLU A 324 -8.13 41.22 12.85
CA GLU A 324 -8.92 40.67 11.71
C GLU A 324 -10.39 41.11 11.69
N SER A 325 -10.88 41.83 12.72
CA SER A 325 -12.32 42.01 12.94
C SER A 325 -12.78 43.44 13.17
N GLY A 326 -12.00 44.49 12.90
CA GLY A 326 -12.43 45.85 13.31
C GLY A 326 -11.95 47.01 12.46
N HIS A 327 -11.33 46.80 11.30
CA HIS A 327 -10.91 47.90 10.43
C HIS A 327 -12.08 48.47 9.64
N SER A 328 -12.33 49.77 9.78
CA SER A 328 -13.31 50.50 8.94
C SER A 328 -12.63 50.87 7.64
N PHE A 329 -12.65 49.97 6.66
CA PHE A 329 -12.21 50.30 5.31
C PHE A 329 -13.23 51.25 4.65
N THR A 330 -12.74 52.39 4.25
CA THR A 330 -13.52 53.44 3.57
C THR A 330 -12.81 53.83 2.26
N SER A 331 -13.52 54.56 1.42
CA SER A 331 -12.92 55.19 0.22
C SER A 331 -12.00 56.33 0.64
N VAL A 332 -10.68 56.16 0.46
CA VAL A 332 -9.64 57.08 0.93
C VAL A 332 -8.97 57.76 -0.28
N ARG A 333 -8.84 59.08 -0.22
CA ARG A 333 -8.03 59.86 -1.18
C ARG A 333 -6.59 59.94 -0.68
N LEU A 334 -5.69 59.15 -1.31
CA LEU A 334 -4.27 59.18 -0.95
C LEU A 334 -3.60 60.53 -1.11
N THR A 335 -4.13 61.39 -1.97
CA THR A 335 -3.71 62.79 -2.13
C THR A 335 -3.77 63.53 -0.78
N GLU A 336 -4.89 63.39 -0.07
CA GLU A 336 -5.07 64.04 1.24
C GLU A 336 -4.14 63.48 2.31
N VAL A 337 -3.91 62.16 2.24
CA VAL A 337 -3.00 61.47 3.18
C VAL A 337 -1.55 61.97 3.00
N ILE A 338 -1.08 62.04 1.73
CA ILE A 338 0.29 62.51 1.45
C ILE A 338 0.47 63.99 1.84
N GLN A 339 -0.52 64.84 1.53
CA GLN A 339 -0.46 66.24 1.93
C GLN A 339 -0.41 66.39 3.46
N HIS A 340 -1.20 65.60 4.18
CA HIS A 340 -1.20 65.58 5.64
C HIS A 340 0.15 65.15 6.19
N VAL A 341 0.74 64.06 5.66
CA VAL A 341 2.07 63.53 6.04
C VAL A 341 3.15 64.58 5.71
N GLN A 342 3.10 65.22 4.55
CA GLN A 342 4.04 66.30 4.18
C GLN A 342 4.00 67.44 5.20
N GLN A 343 2.81 67.93 5.56
CA GLN A 343 2.65 68.97 6.56
C GLN A 343 3.24 68.58 7.92
N MET A 344 3.03 67.35 8.36
CA MET A 344 3.58 66.84 9.63
C MET A 344 5.10 66.73 9.62
N MET A 345 5.68 66.34 8.47
CA MET A 345 7.12 66.12 8.33
C MET A 345 7.91 67.36 7.99
N LEU A 346 7.27 68.42 7.50
CA LEU A 346 7.95 69.63 7.06
C LEU A 346 8.81 70.30 8.16
N PRO A 347 8.33 70.48 9.42
CA PRO A 347 9.15 71.05 10.47
C PRO A 347 10.40 70.24 10.80
N LEU A 348 10.28 68.91 10.72
CA LEU A 348 11.38 68.00 11.02
C LEU A 348 12.44 68.01 9.87
N ALA A 349 11.98 68.07 8.61
CA ALA A 349 12.83 68.21 7.45
C ALA A 349 13.59 69.54 7.46
N GLU A 350 12.89 70.65 7.75
CA GLU A 350 13.48 72.00 7.85
C GLU A 350 14.55 72.04 8.94
N ALA A 351 14.27 71.51 10.13
CA ALA A 351 15.22 71.45 11.22
C ALA A 351 16.52 70.69 10.86
N LYS A 352 16.41 69.72 9.93
CA LYS A 352 17.55 68.95 9.38
C LYS A 352 18.14 69.54 8.10
N GLN A 353 17.58 70.67 7.61
CA GLN A 353 17.99 71.27 6.33
C GLN A 353 17.77 70.35 5.13
N ILE A 354 16.69 69.56 5.12
CA ILE A 354 16.31 68.63 4.07
C ILE A 354 15.18 69.24 3.25
N GLN A 355 15.26 69.10 1.93
CA GLN A 355 14.20 69.52 1.02
C GLN A 355 13.11 68.45 0.96
N LEU A 356 11.88 68.74 1.46
CA LEU A 356 10.76 67.83 1.39
C LEU A 356 9.81 68.26 0.25
N GLN A 357 9.68 67.47 -0.79
CA GLN A 357 8.88 67.73 -2.00
C GLN A 357 7.71 66.76 -2.10
N ALA A 358 6.56 67.22 -2.59
CA ALA A 358 5.43 66.36 -2.93
C ALA A 358 5.05 66.57 -4.39
N GLU A 359 5.02 65.50 -5.18
CA GLU A 359 4.63 65.47 -6.60
C GLU A 359 3.38 64.60 -6.74
N ILE A 360 2.22 65.22 -6.90
CA ILE A 360 0.93 64.51 -6.93
C ILE A 360 0.27 64.77 -8.28
N SER A 361 -0.02 63.70 -9.03
CA SER A 361 -0.78 63.83 -10.27
C SER A 361 -2.22 64.30 -10.00
N PRO A 362 -2.82 65.07 -10.92
CA PRO A 362 -4.22 65.48 -10.79
C PRO A 362 -5.17 64.29 -10.98
N ASP A 363 -6.41 64.42 -10.49
CA ASP A 363 -7.55 63.55 -10.75
C ASP A 363 -7.30 62.03 -10.44
N LEU A 364 -6.69 61.75 -9.32
CA LEU A 364 -6.41 60.38 -8.89
C LEU A 364 -7.63 59.73 -8.26
N PRO A 365 -7.88 58.43 -8.54
CA PRO A 365 -8.95 57.65 -7.93
C PRO A 365 -8.71 57.41 -6.42
N THR A 366 -9.75 56.94 -5.74
CA THR A 366 -9.70 56.53 -4.34
C THR A 366 -9.25 55.11 -4.21
N VAL A 367 -8.73 54.74 -3.02
CA VAL A 367 -8.41 53.39 -2.60
C VAL A 367 -9.29 52.99 -1.43
N LEU A 368 -9.63 51.70 -1.34
CA LEU A 368 -10.32 51.17 -0.19
C LEU A 368 -9.30 50.93 0.93
N GLY A 369 -9.44 51.62 2.06
CA GLY A 369 -8.46 51.49 3.13
C GLY A 369 -8.87 52.12 4.45
N ASP A 370 -8.04 51.92 5.47
CA ASP A 370 -8.10 52.61 6.75
C ASP A 370 -7.21 53.87 6.67
N ARG A 371 -7.83 55.03 6.69
CA ARG A 371 -7.14 56.33 6.53
C ARG A 371 -6.04 56.52 7.58
N ASP A 372 -6.31 56.20 8.83
CA ASP A 372 -5.36 56.43 9.93
C ASP A 372 -4.15 55.49 9.80
N ARG A 373 -4.35 54.26 9.35
CA ARG A 373 -3.27 53.31 9.07
C ARG A 373 -2.44 53.72 7.85
N LEU A 374 -3.09 54.26 6.80
CA LEU A 374 -2.36 54.78 5.63
C LEU A 374 -1.52 56.01 5.99
N VAL A 375 -2.05 56.91 6.84
CA VAL A 375 -1.28 58.04 7.40
C VAL A 375 -0.08 57.50 8.21
N GLN A 376 -0.30 56.53 9.07
CA GLN A 376 0.76 55.90 9.89
C GLN A 376 1.84 55.28 9.00
N LEU A 377 1.44 54.52 7.96
CA LEU A 377 2.37 53.91 7.00
C LEU A 377 3.29 54.95 6.37
N LEU A 378 2.68 55.99 5.77
CA LEU A 378 3.46 57.02 5.09
C LEU A 378 4.31 57.85 6.03
N LEU A 379 3.84 58.09 7.29
CA LEU A 379 4.65 58.76 8.33
C LEU A 379 5.89 57.91 8.68
N ILE A 380 5.77 56.60 8.88
CA ILE A 380 6.89 55.74 9.19
C ILE A 380 7.93 55.76 8.08
N LEU A 381 7.49 55.69 6.83
CA LEU A 381 8.41 55.72 5.69
C LEU A 381 9.05 57.07 5.46
N ALA A 382 8.28 58.15 5.61
CA ALA A 382 8.79 59.53 5.49
C ALA A 382 9.74 59.90 6.63
N ASP A 383 9.46 59.49 7.88
CA ASP A 383 10.35 59.67 9.03
C ASP A 383 11.69 58.96 8.81
N ASN A 384 11.66 57.72 8.32
CA ASN A 384 12.91 57.00 7.96
C ASN A 384 13.68 57.76 6.85
N ALA A 385 13.00 58.21 5.81
CA ALA A 385 13.63 58.99 4.72
C ALA A 385 14.32 60.26 5.25
N VAL A 386 13.61 61.04 6.07
CA VAL A 386 14.20 62.25 6.69
C VAL A 386 15.31 61.91 7.68
N LYS A 387 15.18 60.84 8.44
CA LYS A 387 16.14 60.43 9.42
C LYS A 387 17.48 60.04 8.81
N TYR A 388 17.47 59.27 7.74
CA TYR A 388 18.69 58.74 7.09
C TYR A 388 19.21 59.59 5.94
N THR A 389 18.55 60.74 5.64
CA THR A 389 19.05 61.73 4.72
C THR A 389 19.96 62.73 5.46
N PRO A 390 21.19 63.00 4.96
CA PRO A 390 22.05 64.03 5.52
C PRO A 390 21.51 65.47 5.19
N ALA A 391 21.97 66.47 5.93
CA ALA A 391 21.67 67.87 5.68
C ALA A 391 22.01 68.26 4.24
N GLY A 392 21.11 69.05 3.63
CA GLY A 392 21.21 69.40 2.20
C GLY A 392 20.63 68.40 1.22
N GLY A 393 20.19 67.23 1.71
CA GLY A 393 19.55 66.20 0.89
C GLY A 393 18.10 66.49 0.57
N THR A 394 17.47 65.59 -0.20
CA THR A 394 16.09 65.71 -0.66
C THR A 394 15.29 64.47 -0.34
N VAL A 395 14.04 64.65 0.13
CA VAL A 395 13.02 63.60 0.26
C VAL A 395 11.86 63.96 -0.63
N ARG A 396 11.47 63.05 -1.51
CA ARG A 396 10.38 63.24 -2.47
C ARG A 396 9.25 62.23 -2.20
N LEU A 397 8.05 62.73 -2.03
CA LEU A 397 6.80 61.95 -1.98
C LEU A 397 6.12 62.07 -3.33
N SER A 398 5.79 61.00 -4.01
CA SER A 398 5.07 61.10 -5.28
C SER A 398 3.85 60.17 -5.30
N LEU A 399 2.81 60.60 -6.01
CA LEU A 399 1.59 59.82 -6.23
C LEU A 399 1.16 59.93 -7.68
N GLN A 400 1.04 58.78 -8.33
CA GLN A 400 0.65 58.72 -9.75
C GLN A 400 -0.19 57.47 -10.02
N GLN A 401 -1.00 57.53 -11.07
CA GLN A 401 -1.72 56.34 -11.53
C GLN A 401 -0.84 55.57 -12.51
N THR A 402 -0.78 54.27 -12.33
CA THR A 402 -0.06 53.35 -13.24
C THR A 402 -0.90 53.09 -14.50
N LYS A 403 -0.27 52.55 -15.54
CA LYS A 403 -0.98 52.17 -16.77
C LYS A 403 -2.03 51.04 -16.53
N THR A 404 -1.90 50.31 -15.45
CA THR A 404 -2.82 49.22 -15.03
C THR A 404 -4.00 49.76 -14.20
N GLY A 405 -4.06 51.07 -13.93
CA GLY A 405 -5.12 51.68 -13.13
C GLY A 405 -4.83 51.68 -11.61
N ALA A 406 -3.81 51.04 -11.13
CA ALA A 406 -3.41 51.07 -9.72
C ALA A 406 -2.80 52.42 -9.34
N LEU A 407 -2.84 52.81 -8.05
CA LEU A 407 -2.16 54.00 -7.56
C LEU A 407 -0.78 53.61 -7.02
N ARG A 408 0.27 54.26 -7.57
CA ARG A 408 1.63 54.14 -7.08
C ARG A 408 1.99 55.34 -6.22
N CYS A 409 2.27 55.07 -4.96
CA CYS A 409 2.83 56.04 -4.02
C CYS A 409 4.30 55.71 -3.83
N SER A 410 5.21 56.66 -4.07
CA SER A 410 6.63 56.43 -3.84
C SER A 410 7.23 57.44 -2.88
N ILE A 411 8.17 57.01 -2.08
CA ILE A 411 9.00 57.81 -1.18
C ILE A 411 10.44 57.58 -1.60
N GLN A 412 11.11 58.64 -2.02
CA GLN A 412 12.49 58.62 -2.45
C GLN A 412 13.31 59.58 -1.60
N ASP A 413 14.48 59.10 -1.11
CA ASP A 413 15.43 59.93 -0.41
C ASP A 413 16.80 59.90 -1.09
N THR A 414 17.62 60.89 -0.79
CA THR A 414 19.03 60.97 -1.19
C THR A 414 19.96 60.64 0.00
N GLY A 415 19.56 59.70 0.83
CA GLY A 415 20.21 59.33 2.07
C GLY A 415 21.40 58.37 1.88
N ILE A 416 21.79 57.78 2.98
CA ILE A 416 22.95 56.84 3.01
C ILE A 416 22.72 55.57 2.23
N GLY A 417 21.45 55.21 1.90
CA GLY A 417 21.07 53.99 1.23
C GLY A 417 21.20 52.75 2.12
N ILE A 418 20.80 51.59 1.56
CA ILE A 418 20.76 50.32 2.22
C ILE A 418 21.58 49.30 1.40
N PRO A 419 22.50 48.55 2.03
CA PRO A 419 23.23 47.48 1.36
C PRO A 419 22.28 46.39 0.82
N ALA A 420 22.61 45.82 -0.35
CA ALA A 420 21.77 44.82 -1.00
C ALA A 420 21.55 43.56 -0.14
N GLU A 421 22.53 43.23 0.71
CA GLU A 421 22.44 42.10 1.66
C GLU A 421 21.42 42.32 2.76
N ASP A 422 21.13 43.59 3.11
CA ASP A 422 20.20 43.97 4.17
C ASP A 422 18.76 44.13 3.68
N LEU A 423 18.55 44.42 2.38
CA LEU A 423 17.22 44.64 1.80
C LEU A 423 16.17 43.59 2.12
N PRO A 424 16.48 42.28 2.11
CA PRO A 424 15.50 41.25 2.47
C PRO A 424 15.03 41.32 3.92
N TYR A 425 15.83 41.90 4.83
CA TYR A 425 15.64 41.86 6.28
C TYR A 425 15.09 43.16 6.86
N ILE A 426 15.05 44.28 6.11
CA ILE A 426 14.60 45.59 6.62
C ILE A 426 13.19 45.58 7.20
N TRP A 427 12.33 44.64 6.78
CA TRP A 427 10.98 44.47 7.25
C TRP A 427 10.86 43.59 8.51
N GLU A 428 11.98 42.97 8.93
CA GLU A 428 11.99 42.15 10.14
C GLU A 428 11.97 43.03 11.41
N ARG A 429 11.35 42.48 12.45
CA ARG A 429 11.23 43.17 13.75
C ARG A 429 12.58 43.33 14.39
N PHE A 430 12.88 44.53 14.91
CA PHE A 430 14.13 44.88 15.60
C PHE A 430 15.36 44.83 14.67
N TYR A 431 15.18 44.72 13.35
CA TYR A 431 16.28 44.73 12.41
C TYR A 431 16.85 46.15 12.23
N LYS A 432 18.17 46.26 12.23
CA LYS A 432 18.93 47.51 11.98
C LYS A 432 20.13 47.16 11.11
N VAL A 433 20.33 47.93 10.05
CA VAL A 433 21.46 47.78 9.10
C VAL A 433 22.78 47.99 9.82
N ASP A 434 22.86 49.00 10.69
CA ASP A 434 24.11 49.36 11.42
C ASP A 434 24.00 48.97 12.90
N LYS A 435 24.79 47.98 13.33
CA LYS A 435 24.88 47.53 14.76
C LYS A 435 25.86 48.35 15.57
N SER A 436 26.68 49.21 14.95
CA SER A 436 27.80 49.90 15.57
C SER A 436 27.42 51.29 16.13
N HIS A 437 26.42 51.96 15.53
CA HIS A 437 25.98 53.27 16.04
C HIS A 437 24.96 53.12 17.17
N ARG A 438 25.42 52.66 18.30
CA ARG A 438 24.59 52.40 19.51
C ARG A 438 24.11 53.65 20.25
N GLN A 439 24.54 54.86 19.90
CA GLN A 439 24.30 56.06 20.70
C GLN A 439 23.44 57.16 20.05
N ASP A 440 23.23 57.17 18.75
CA ASP A 440 22.40 58.23 18.14
C ASP A 440 21.01 57.71 17.74
N GLU A 441 20.01 58.22 18.47
CA GLU A 441 18.56 58.36 18.14
C GLU A 441 17.86 57.33 17.26
N SER A 442 18.46 56.17 16.96
CA SER A 442 17.86 55.19 16.07
C SER A 442 16.72 54.48 16.77
N GLY A 443 15.53 54.46 16.17
CA GLY A 443 14.33 53.81 16.68
C GLY A 443 14.53 52.31 16.98
N ALA A 444 13.53 51.74 17.63
CA ALA A 444 13.56 50.33 18.09
C ALA A 444 13.61 49.27 17.00
N GLY A 445 13.70 49.67 15.70
CA GLY A 445 13.62 48.71 14.58
C GLY A 445 12.24 48.07 14.36
N LEU A 446 11.19 48.70 14.89
CA LEU A 446 9.79 48.26 14.76
C LEU A 446 9.04 48.99 13.66
N GLY A 447 9.50 50.18 13.23
CA GLY A 447 8.75 51.03 12.29
C GLY A 447 8.48 50.34 10.95
N LEU A 448 9.52 49.83 10.26
CA LEU A 448 9.35 49.13 9.01
C LEU A 448 8.53 47.81 9.13
N ALA A 449 8.63 47.12 10.25
CA ALA A 449 7.81 45.94 10.53
C ALA A 449 6.31 46.29 10.67
N ILE A 450 6.00 47.44 11.31
CA ILE A 450 4.64 47.99 11.38
C ILE A 450 4.18 48.43 9.98
N ALA A 451 5.03 49.11 9.22
CA ALA A 451 4.73 49.50 7.83
C ALA A 451 4.39 48.27 6.99
N ARG A 452 5.14 47.20 7.10
CA ARG A 452 4.88 45.94 6.40
C ARG A 452 3.50 45.34 6.74
N GLN A 453 3.13 45.32 8.02
CA GLN A 453 1.80 44.84 8.43
C GLN A 453 0.67 45.72 7.86
N ILE A 454 0.87 47.04 7.80
CA ILE A 454 -0.14 47.96 7.21
C ILE A 454 -0.23 47.73 5.69
N ILE A 455 0.89 47.50 4.99
CA ILE A 455 0.94 47.18 3.57
C ILE A 455 0.16 45.86 3.31
N ASP A 456 0.43 44.84 4.09
CA ASP A 456 -0.22 43.51 3.97
C ASP A 456 -1.74 43.62 4.28
N LEU A 457 -2.12 44.41 5.29
CA LEU A 457 -3.52 44.71 5.63
C LEU A 457 -4.29 45.31 4.45
N HIS A 458 -3.67 46.26 3.73
CA HIS A 458 -4.24 46.89 2.55
C HIS A 458 -4.04 46.12 1.25
N LYS A 459 -3.44 44.93 1.31
CA LYS A 459 -3.09 44.08 0.15
C LYS A 459 -2.33 44.87 -0.94
N ALA A 460 -1.53 45.83 -0.51
CA ALA A 460 -0.67 46.63 -1.38
C ALA A 460 0.62 45.88 -1.68
N THR A 461 1.23 46.10 -2.83
CA THR A 461 2.56 45.61 -3.14
C THR A 461 3.61 46.68 -2.81
N VAL A 462 4.80 46.22 -2.36
CA VAL A 462 5.92 47.09 -2.06
C VAL A 462 7.16 46.67 -2.82
N ASN A 463 7.84 47.62 -3.41
CA ASN A 463 9.15 47.45 -4.01
C ASN A 463 10.13 48.41 -3.36
N VAL A 464 11.38 47.95 -3.12
CA VAL A 464 12.44 48.78 -2.54
C VAL A 464 13.66 48.70 -3.43
N ALA A 465 14.13 49.86 -3.86
CA ALA A 465 15.40 49.98 -4.57
C ALA A 465 16.32 50.90 -3.76
N SER A 466 17.52 50.45 -3.44
CA SER A 466 18.46 51.23 -2.65
C SER A 466 19.90 50.84 -2.99
N GLU A 467 20.77 51.84 -2.99
CA GLU A 467 22.20 51.64 -3.15
C GLU A 467 22.95 52.49 -2.10
N PRO A 468 24.00 51.98 -1.48
CA PRO A 468 24.79 52.72 -0.51
C PRO A 468 25.35 54.03 -1.11
N GLY A 469 25.03 55.16 -0.45
CA GLY A 469 25.39 56.50 -0.89
C GLY A 469 24.52 57.15 -1.98
N ALA A 470 23.52 56.41 -2.54
CA ALA A 470 22.64 56.93 -3.59
C ALA A 470 21.21 57.17 -3.05
N GLY A 471 20.87 56.73 -1.85
CA GLY A 471 19.58 56.84 -1.23
C GLY A 471 18.66 55.63 -1.42
N THR A 472 17.40 55.78 -1.06
CA THR A 472 16.40 54.73 -1.08
C THR A 472 15.13 55.20 -1.81
N LEU A 473 14.57 54.29 -2.61
CA LEU A 473 13.25 54.42 -3.23
C LEU A 473 12.34 53.32 -2.73
N ILE A 474 11.23 53.69 -2.09
CA ILE A 474 10.17 52.74 -1.68
C ILE A 474 8.93 53.06 -2.52
N GLU A 475 8.46 52.08 -3.27
CA GLU A 475 7.27 52.17 -4.09
C GLU A 475 6.16 51.26 -3.51
N LEU A 476 4.97 51.84 -3.32
CA LEU A 476 3.77 51.18 -2.85
C LEU A 476 2.72 51.20 -3.96
N GLU A 477 2.16 50.07 -4.35
CA GLU A 477 1.05 50.03 -5.31
C GLU A 477 -0.23 49.58 -4.62
N PHE A 478 -1.24 50.43 -4.69
CA PHE A 478 -2.57 50.19 -4.14
C PHE A 478 -3.56 49.92 -5.27
N ARG A 479 -4.42 48.95 -5.08
CA ARG A 479 -5.53 48.70 -5.98
C ARG A 479 -6.58 49.78 -5.80
N THR A 480 -7.10 50.32 -6.91
CA THR A 480 -8.18 51.27 -6.87
C THR A 480 -9.53 50.59 -6.74
N GLU A 481 -10.52 51.30 -6.26
CA GLU A 481 -11.88 50.80 -6.05
C GLU A 481 -12.56 50.35 -7.36
N ASN A 482 -12.04 50.78 -8.51
CA ASN A 482 -12.57 50.52 -9.84
C ASN A 482 -11.71 49.55 -10.66
N ALA A 483 -10.74 48.84 -10.07
CA ALA A 483 -9.82 47.95 -10.75
C ALA A 483 -10.06 46.45 -10.43
#